data_a9639457e84b147f4da71ce02b018be5
#
_entry.id   a9639457e84b147f4da71ce02b018be5
#
_cell.length_a   1.000
_cell.length_b   1.000
_cell.length_c   1.000
_cell.angle_alpha   90.00
_cell.angle_beta   90.00
_cell.angle_gamma   90.00
#
_symmetry.space_group_name_H-M   'P 1'
#
loop_
_entity.id
_entity.type
_entity.pdbx_description
1 polymer ?
#
loop_
_entity_poly.entity_id
_entity_poly.type
_entity_poly.pdbx_seq_one_letter_code
_entity_poly.pdbx_strand_id
1 'polypeptide(L)'
;MVQFSTRMDLLKGSEIRELLKLTAQPDIISFAGGMPAPELFPVEQMMEASRAVLEENGRAALQYSSTEGHPRLRQQIAERMLAKNNIHTDADHILVTSGSQQGLDFSARVFLNPGDVVLLESPSYLGAVNAFKACEPRFIEVPTDNGGMIMEELEKILEIGRAHV
;
A
#
# COMPACT_ATOMS: atom_id res chain seq x y z
N MET A 1 -28.82 19.07 7.50
CA MET A 1 -27.40 19.24 7.09
C MET A 1 -26.70 17.95 7.46
N VAL A 2 -25.96 17.30 6.54
CA VAL A 2 -25.22 16.07 6.84
C VAL A 2 -23.96 16.47 7.61
N GLN A 3 -23.72 15.86 8.76
CA GLN A 3 -22.52 16.08 9.56
C GLN A 3 -21.51 14.97 9.21
N PHE A 4 -20.33 15.35 8.76
CA PHE A 4 -19.23 14.42 8.52
C PHE A 4 -18.52 14.02 9.83
N SER A 5 -17.84 12.88 9.81
CA SER A 5 -16.95 12.47 10.90
C SER A 5 -15.81 13.48 11.06
N THR A 6 -15.34 13.72 12.28
CA THR A 6 -14.22 14.62 12.59
C THR A 6 -12.93 14.26 11.87
N ARG A 7 -12.71 12.97 11.61
CA ARG A 7 -11.56 12.49 10.82
C ARG A 7 -11.53 13.03 9.38
N MET A 8 -12.66 13.50 8.85
CA MET A 8 -12.71 14.13 7.54
C MET A 8 -11.98 15.47 7.50
N ASP A 9 -11.81 16.13 8.62
CA ASP A 9 -11.06 17.38 8.74
C ASP A 9 -9.56 17.15 8.53
N LEU A 10 -9.08 15.92 8.76
CA LEU A 10 -7.71 15.49 8.54
C LEU A 10 -7.43 15.06 7.09
N LEU A 11 -8.48 14.76 6.33
CA LEU A 11 -8.39 14.26 4.95
C LEU A 11 -8.53 15.43 3.98
N LYS A 12 -7.41 16.03 3.62
CA LYS A 12 -7.35 17.05 2.55
C LYS A 12 -7.33 16.37 1.18
N GLY A 13 -7.84 17.06 0.16
CA GLY A 13 -7.72 16.62 -1.24
C GLY A 13 -6.27 16.31 -1.59
N SER A 14 -6.04 15.27 -2.38
CA SER A 14 -4.68 14.89 -2.80
C SER A 14 -4.13 15.90 -3.80
N GLU A 15 -3.12 16.67 -3.41
CA GLU A 15 -2.39 17.58 -4.30
C GLU A 15 -1.79 16.85 -5.51
N ILE A 16 -1.34 15.61 -5.31
CA ILE A 16 -0.83 14.76 -6.40
C ILE A 16 -1.92 14.49 -7.43
N ARG A 17 -3.18 14.31 -7.01
CA ARG A 17 -4.29 14.05 -7.93
C ARG A 17 -4.59 15.29 -8.80
N GLU A 18 -4.44 16.47 -8.25
CA GLU A 18 -4.58 17.72 -9.03
C GLU A 18 -3.41 17.86 -10.02
N LEU A 19 -2.19 17.55 -9.61
CA LEU A 19 -1.03 17.53 -10.51
C LEU A 19 -1.21 16.50 -11.64
N LEU A 20 -1.73 15.32 -11.35
CA LEU A 20 -1.98 14.28 -12.37
C LEU A 20 -2.99 14.71 -13.42
N LYS A 21 -3.95 15.59 -13.11
CA LYS A 21 -4.86 16.18 -14.12
C LYS A 21 -4.11 17.06 -15.11
N LEU A 22 -3.09 17.79 -14.66
CA LEU A 22 -2.27 18.62 -15.53
C LEU A 22 -1.35 17.76 -16.42
N THR A 23 -0.86 16.65 -15.91
CA THR A 23 0.06 15.76 -16.63
C THR A 23 -0.63 14.87 -17.68
N ALA A 24 -1.96 14.87 -17.74
CA ALA A 24 -2.72 14.18 -18.77
C ALA A 24 -2.68 14.89 -20.16
N GLN A 25 -2.07 16.07 -20.25
CA GLN A 25 -1.92 16.79 -21.52
C GLN A 25 -0.76 16.18 -22.34
N PRO A 26 -0.95 15.99 -23.67
CA PRO A 26 0.01 15.24 -24.49
C PRO A 26 1.39 15.90 -24.63
N ASP A 27 1.49 17.20 -24.36
CA ASP A 27 2.73 17.98 -24.48
C ASP A 27 3.54 18.06 -23.18
N ILE A 28 3.07 17.42 -22.11
CA ILE A 28 3.73 17.46 -20.79
C ILE A 28 4.48 16.16 -20.51
N ILE A 29 5.80 16.30 -20.32
CA ILE A 29 6.63 15.21 -19.76
C ILE A 29 6.52 15.26 -18.24
N SER A 30 5.88 14.26 -17.65
CA SER A 30 5.65 14.20 -16.21
C SER A 30 6.72 13.39 -15.50
N PHE A 31 7.32 13.97 -14.46
CA PHE A 31 8.15 13.28 -13.48
C PHE A 31 7.40 13.05 -12.14
N ALA A 32 6.10 13.33 -12.12
CA ALA A 32 5.25 13.16 -10.94
C ALA A 32 4.38 11.90 -11.08
N GLY A 33 4.16 11.21 -9.95
CA GLY A 33 3.14 10.17 -9.83
C GLY A 33 3.57 8.73 -10.12
N GLY A 34 4.75 8.48 -10.63
CA GLY A 34 5.30 7.11 -10.79
C GLY A 34 4.40 6.17 -11.61
N MET A 35 3.74 6.67 -12.66
CA MET A 35 2.90 5.84 -13.52
C MET A 35 3.76 4.89 -14.36
N PRO A 36 3.39 3.60 -14.45
CA PRO A 36 4.08 2.67 -15.33
C PRO A 36 3.99 3.10 -16.81
N ALA A 37 5.02 2.74 -17.58
CA ALA A 37 5.05 2.98 -19.01
C ALA A 37 3.98 2.13 -19.72
N PRO A 38 2.99 2.73 -20.40
CA PRO A 38 1.86 1.97 -20.98
C PRO A 38 2.27 0.94 -22.02
N GLU A 39 3.35 1.21 -22.76
CA GLU A 39 3.90 0.33 -23.79
C GLU A 39 4.51 -0.97 -23.26
N LEU A 40 4.75 -1.03 -21.94
CA LEU A 40 5.27 -2.23 -21.27
C LEU A 40 4.17 -3.12 -20.68
N PHE A 41 2.90 -2.74 -20.80
CA PHE A 41 1.81 -3.58 -20.32
C PHE A 41 1.69 -4.86 -21.18
N PRO A 42 1.66 -6.04 -20.54
CA PRO A 42 1.59 -7.33 -21.24
C PRO A 42 0.15 -7.64 -21.69
N VAL A 43 -0.40 -6.82 -22.59
CA VAL A 43 -1.83 -6.89 -22.97
C VAL A 43 -2.18 -8.24 -23.57
N GLU A 44 -1.38 -8.72 -24.52
CA GLU A 44 -1.61 -10.00 -25.22
C GLU A 44 -1.58 -11.17 -24.23
N GLN A 45 -0.59 -11.21 -23.34
CA GLN A 45 -0.46 -12.25 -22.31
C GLN A 45 -1.64 -12.22 -21.33
N MET A 46 -2.15 -11.03 -20.99
CA MET A 46 -3.33 -10.88 -20.13
C MET A 46 -4.60 -11.38 -20.84
N MET A 47 -4.75 -11.11 -22.13
CA MET A 47 -5.87 -11.61 -22.92
C MET A 47 -5.84 -13.14 -22.99
N GLU A 48 -4.68 -13.73 -23.27
CA GLU A 48 -4.49 -15.18 -23.34
C GLU A 48 -4.78 -15.84 -21.98
N ALA A 49 -4.21 -15.31 -20.89
CA ALA A 49 -4.44 -15.83 -19.55
C ALA A 49 -5.90 -15.73 -19.11
N SER A 50 -6.56 -14.61 -19.41
CA SER A 50 -7.98 -14.42 -19.10
C SER A 50 -8.86 -15.41 -19.86
N ARG A 51 -8.57 -15.60 -21.14
CA ARG A 51 -9.27 -16.58 -21.98
C ARG A 51 -9.10 -18.00 -21.45
N ALA A 52 -7.86 -18.41 -21.16
CA ALA A 52 -7.58 -19.75 -20.65
C ALA A 52 -8.33 -20.03 -19.33
N VAL A 53 -8.34 -19.09 -18.38
CA VAL A 53 -9.07 -19.22 -17.11
C VAL A 53 -10.57 -19.37 -17.33
N LEU A 54 -11.16 -18.58 -18.24
CA LEU A 54 -12.61 -18.61 -18.48
C LEU A 54 -13.01 -19.89 -19.24
N GLU A 55 -12.19 -20.38 -20.15
CA GLU A 55 -12.42 -21.65 -20.87
C GLU A 55 -12.28 -22.86 -19.93
N GLU A 56 -11.27 -22.89 -19.07
CA GLU A 56 -11.00 -24.00 -18.16
C GLU A 56 -12.00 -24.07 -17.00
N ASN A 57 -12.27 -22.92 -16.33
CA ASN A 57 -13.04 -22.89 -15.10
C ASN A 57 -13.83 -21.59 -14.89
N GLY A 58 -14.43 -21.06 -15.95
CA GLY A 58 -15.08 -19.76 -15.98
C GLY A 58 -16.14 -19.56 -14.90
N ARG A 59 -16.96 -20.58 -14.62
CA ARG A 59 -18.02 -20.47 -13.59
C ARG A 59 -17.43 -20.26 -12.20
N ALA A 60 -16.37 -20.95 -11.84
CA ALA A 60 -15.71 -20.77 -10.54
C ALA A 60 -14.88 -19.49 -10.51
N ALA A 61 -14.24 -19.11 -11.63
CA ALA A 61 -13.47 -17.87 -11.72
C ALA A 61 -14.33 -16.61 -11.53
N LEU A 62 -15.61 -16.67 -11.90
CA LEU A 62 -16.58 -15.57 -11.76
C LEU A 62 -17.40 -15.64 -10.47
N GLN A 63 -17.19 -16.65 -9.63
CA GLN A 63 -17.91 -16.84 -8.38
C GLN A 63 -17.15 -16.19 -7.21
N TYR A 64 -17.87 -15.90 -6.12
CA TYR A 64 -17.23 -15.54 -4.85
C TYR A 64 -16.25 -16.61 -4.38
N SER A 65 -15.14 -16.17 -3.77
CA SER A 65 -14.10 -17.03 -3.24
C SER A 65 -13.84 -16.76 -1.76
N SER A 66 -12.82 -17.38 -1.17
CA SER A 66 -12.41 -17.12 0.20
C SER A 66 -11.96 -15.66 0.40
N THR A 67 -12.18 -15.15 1.60
CA THR A 67 -11.81 -13.77 1.99
C THR A 67 -10.30 -13.52 1.84
N GLU A 68 -9.49 -14.52 2.12
CA GLU A 68 -8.03 -14.45 2.08
C GLU A 68 -7.48 -14.42 0.64
N GLY A 69 -8.29 -14.79 -0.34
CA GLY A 69 -7.90 -14.93 -1.74
C GLY A 69 -7.69 -16.38 -2.19
N HIS A 70 -7.58 -16.55 -3.49
CA HIS A 70 -7.49 -17.86 -4.13
C HIS A 70 -6.30 -18.69 -3.59
N PRO A 71 -6.50 -19.95 -3.11
CA PRO A 71 -5.46 -20.72 -2.43
C PRO A 71 -4.19 -20.91 -3.26
N ARG A 72 -4.34 -21.23 -4.57
CA ARG A 72 -3.20 -21.42 -5.48
C ARG A 72 -2.39 -20.12 -5.65
N LEU A 73 -3.05 -18.95 -5.71
CA LEU A 73 -2.36 -17.67 -5.80
C LEU A 73 -1.55 -17.40 -4.52
N ARG A 74 -2.14 -17.63 -3.35
CA ARG A 74 -1.45 -17.46 -2.06
C ARG A 74 -0.23 -18.38 -1.96
N GLN A 75 -0.35 -19.63 -2.40
CA GLN A 75 0.77 -20.57 -2.46
C GLN A 75 1.90 -20.07 -3.38
N GLN A 76 1.55 -19.61 -4.59
CA GLN A 76 2.54 -19.06 -5.53
C GLN A 76 3.22 -17.79 -4.99
N ILE A 77 2.49 -16.96 -4.24
CA ILE A 77 3.07 -15.79 -3.57
C ILE A 77 4.09 -16.25 -2.51
N ALA A 78 3.77 -17.22 -1.67
CA ALA A 78 4.70 -17.76 -0.67
C ALA A 78 5.98 -18.31 -1.32
N GLU A 79 5.85 -19.12 -2.36
CA GLU A 79 6.98 -19.66 -3.13
C GLU A 79 7.85 -18.54 -3.75
N ARG A 80 7.21 -17.51 -4.30
CA ARG A 80 7.91 -16.35 -4.86
C ARG A 80 8.64 -15.54 -3.78
N MET A 81 8.04 -15.33 -2.62
CA MET A 81 8.67 -14.63 -1.50
C MET A 81 9.92 -15.36 -1.02
N LEU A 82 9.85 -16.69 -0.93
CA LEU A 82 11.03 -17.49 -0.62
C LEU A 82 12.10 -17.37 -1.71
N ALA A 83 11.74 -17.58 -2.96
CA ALA A 83 12.70 -17.63 -4.06
C ALA A 83 13.37 -16.29 -4.38
N LYS A 84 12.68 -15.16 -4.20
CA LYS A 84 13.16 -13.83 -4.57
C LYS A 84 13.71 -13.03 -3.40
N ASN A 85 13.14 -13.20 -2.21
CA ASN A 85 13.41 -12.35 -1.07
C ASN A 85 13.95 -13.13 0.14
N ASN A 86 14.07 -14.47 0.04
CA ASN A 86 14.43 -15.35 1.15
C ASN A 86 13.50 -15.17 2.38
N ILE A 87 12.21 -14.86 2.12
CA ILE A 87 11.18 -14.73 3.15
C ILE A 87 10.44 -16.06 3.26
N HIS A 88 10.53 -16.68 4.43
CA HIS A 88 9.84 -17.92 4.75
C HIS A 88 8.42 -17.62 5.26
N THR A 89 7.43 -17.97 4.46
CA THR A 89 6.01 -17.87 4.80
C THR A 89 5.24 -19.01 4.13
N ASP A 90 3.98 -19.17 4.50
CA ASP A 90 3.07 -20.12 3.85
C ASP A 90 1.77 -19.41 3.41
N ALA A 91 0.91 -20.14 2.71
CA ALA A 91 -0.33 -19.59 2.16
C ALA A 91 -1.31 -19.08 3.24
N ASP A 92 -1.24 -19.61 4.46
CA ASP A 92 -2.18 -19.26 5.54
C ASP A 92 -1.83 -17.92 6.21
N HIS A 93 -0.61 -17.43 5.97
CA HIS A 93 -0.15 -16.10 6.41
C HIS A 93 -0.24 -15.04 5.30
N ILE A 94 -0.96 -15.32 4.21
CA ILE A 94 -1.10 -14.40 3.08
C ILE A 94 -2.57 -14.03 2.89
N LEU A 95 -2.82 -12.72 2.88
CA LEU A 95 -4.09 -12.11 2.51
C LEU A 95 -3.92 -11.33 1.19
N VAL A 96 -4.71 -11.68 0.20
CA VAL A 96 -4.73 -10.95 -1.09
C VAL A 96 -5.65 -9.74 -0.97
N THR A 97 -5.14 -8.56 -1.25
CA THR A 97 -5.88 -7.30 -1.17
C THR A 97 -6.05 -6.64 -2.55
N SER A 98 -6.99 -5.70 -2.65
CA SER A 98 -7.19 -4.87 -3.85
C SER A 98 -6.14 -3.75 -3.91
N GLY A 99 -4.89 -4.14 -4.09
CA GLY A 99 -3.73 -3.26 -4.11
C GLY A 99 -3.23 -2.87 -2.71
N SER A 100 -2.08 -2.20 -2.69
CA SER A 100 -1.39 -1.80 -1.45
C SER A 100 -2.19 -0.83 -0.58
N GLN A 101 -3.04 0.00 -1.18
CA GLN A 101 -3.86 0.96 -0.44
C GLN A 101 -4.82 0.26 0.54
N GLN A 102 -5.43 -0.86 0.14
CA GLN A 102 -6.28 -1.65 1.02
C GLN A 102 -5.45 -2.32 2.11
N GLY A 103 -4.26 -2.82 1.78
CA GLY A 103 -3.34 -3.39 2.78
C GLY A 103 -2.93 -2.37 3.84
N LEU A 104 -2.61 -1.13 3.42
CA LEU A 104 -2.28 -0.03 4.33
C LEU A 104 -3.47 0.35 5.23
N ASP A 105 -4.68 0.47 4.66
CA ASP A 105 -5.89 0.78 5.43
C ASP A 105 -6.18 -0.32 6.48
N PHE A 106 -6.07 -1.59 6.09
CA PHE A 106 -6.25 -2.70 7.03
C PHE A 106 -5.18 -2.70 8.13
N SER A 107 -3.91 -2.48 7.79
CA SER A 107 -2.84 -2.39 8.78
C SER A 107 -3.10 -1.26 9.79
N ALA A 108 -3.51 -0.08 9.29
CA ALA A 108 -3.87 1.02 10.17
C ALA A 108 -4.99 0.65 11.14
N ARG A 109 -6.07 0.06 10.65
CA ARG A 109 -7.24 -0.31 11.47
C ARG A 109 -6.97 -1.41 12.50
N VAL A 110 -6.01 -2.31 12.19
CA VAL A 110 -5.66 -3.43 13.08
C VAL A 110 -4.71 -2.98 14.18
N PHE A 111 -3.78 -2.06 13.88
CA PHE A 111 -2.67 -1.75 14.76
C PHE A 111 -2.72 -0.36 15.41
N LEU A 112 -3.58 0.56 14.94
CA LEU A 112 -3.56 1.95 15.38
C LEU A 112 -4.84 2.36 16.09
N ASN A 113 -4.68 2.94 17.28
CA ASN A 113 -5.69 3.74 17.96
C ASN A 113 -5.39 5.25 17.77
N PRO A 114 -6.38 6.13 17.96
CA PRO A 114 -6.14 7.57 17.99
C PRO A 114 -5.04 7.93 19.00
N GLY A 115 -4.04 8.68 18.55
CA GLY A 115 -2.91 9.13 19.36
C GLY A 115 -1.71 8.18 19.40
N ASP A 116 -1.83 6.96 18.88
CA ASP A 116 -0.68 6.05 18.75
C ASP A 116 0.41 6.66 17.87
N VAL A 117 1.66 6.32 18.17
CA VAL A 117 2.82 6.84 17.44
C VAL A 117 3.12 5.96 16.22
N VAL A 118 3.23 6.59 15.08
CA VAL A 118 3.72 5.97 13.85
C VAL A 118 5.03 6.64 13.44
N LEU A 119 6.10 5.86 13.39
CA LEU A 119 7.40 6.31 12.89
C LEU A 119 7.43 6.17 11.37
N LEU A 120 7.82 7.22 10.68
CA LEU A 120 7.90 7.29 9.23
C LEU A 120 9.28 7.74 8.79
N GLU A 121 9.71 7.25 7.65
CA GLU A 121 10.86 7.85 6.95
C GLU A 121 10.53 9.27 6.49
N SER A 122 11.54 10.13 6.40
CA SER A 122 11.39 11.48 5.85
C SER A 122 12.37 11.68 4.69
N PRO A 123 11.86 11.72 3.44
CA PRO A 123 10.46 11.71 2.99
C PRO A 123 9.81 10.32 3.02
N SER A 124 8.46 10.28 3.10
CA SER A 124 7.68 9.05 3.19
C SER A 124 6.66 8.90 2.06
N TYR A 125 6.13 7.69 1.88
CA TYR A 125 5.11 7.40 0.89
C TYR A 125 3.75 7.99 1.30
N LEU A 126 3.26 8.97 0.53
CA LEU A 126 2.03 9.69 0.82
C LEU A 126 0.78 8.79 0.89
N GLY A 127 0.77 7.68 0.15
CA GLY A 127 -0.33 6.71 0.21
C GLY A 127 -0.48 6.09 1.60
N ALA A 128 0.63 5.74 2.25
CA ALA A 128 0.65 5.22 3.61
C ALA A 128 0.22 6.28 4.62
N VAL A 129 0.81 7.47 4.54
CA VAL A 129 0.47 8.61 5.42
C VAL A 129 -1.02 8.92 5.37
N ASN A 130 -1.62 8.96 4.15
CA ASN A 130 -3.04 9.25 3.98
C ASN A 130 -3.95 8.13 4.50
N ALA A 131 -3.55 6.85 4.34
CA ALA A 131 -4.30 5.74 4.89
C ALA A 131 -4.31 5.78 6.43
N PHE A 132 -3.14 6.02 7.04
CA PHE A 132 -2.98 6.02 8.49
C PHE A 132 -3.65 7.23 9.16
N LYS A 133 -3.70 8.40 8.51
CA LYS A 133 -4.41 9.59 9.03
C LYS A 133 -5.84 9.33 9.45
N ALA A 134 -6.52 8.37 8.80
CA ALA A 134 -7.90 8.00 9.16
C ALA A 134 -8.02 7.38 10.56
N CYS A 135 -6.92 6.88 11.13
CA CYS A 135 -6.85 6.33 12.49
C CYS A 135 -6.34 7.36 13.51
N GLU A 136 -6.11 8.61 13.10
CA GLU A 136 -5.70 9.73 13.97
C GLU A 136 -4.39 9.49 14.76
N PRO A 137 -3.33 8.88 14.15
CA PRO A 137 -2.08 8.66 14.83
C PRO A 137 -1.27 9.96 14.93
N ARG A 138 -0.26 9.95 15.79
CA ARG A 138 0.80 10.94 15.83
C ARG A 138 1.98 10.47 15.00
N PHE A 139 2.29 11.16 13.90
CA PHE A 139 3.45 10.87 13.09
C PHE A 139 4.72 11.48 13.68
N ILE A 140 5.79 10.71 13.71
CA ILE A 140 7.15 11.16 14.00
C ILE A 140 8.04 10.75 12.82
N GLU A 141 8.68 11.75 12.23
CA GLU A 141 9.57 11.55 11.10
C GLU A 141 10.97 11.16 11.58
N VAL A 142 11.52 10.13 10.97
CA VAL A 142 12.90 9.69 11.14
C VAL A 142 13.68 10.09 9.89
N PRO A 143 14.77 10.87 10.00
CA PRO A 143 15.58 11.23 8.85
C PRO A 143 16.12 10.04 8.09
N THR A 144 16.30 10.18 6.77
CA THR A 144 16.86 9.17 5.88
C THR A 144 18.12 9.67 5.19
N ASP A 145 18.98 8.75 4.81
CA ASP A 145 20.10 8.95 3.91
C ASP A 145 20.01 8.02 2.70
N ASN A 146 21.11 7.84 1.96
CA ASN A 146 21.17 6.94 0.81
C ASN A 146 21.03 5.45 1.18
N GLY A 147 21.17 5.08 2.43
CA GLY A 147 21.01 3.73 2.97
C GLY A 147 19.61 3.46 3.51
N GLY A 148 18.78 4.49 3.61
CA GLY A 148 17.43 4.42 4.19
C GLY A 148 17.35 5.20 5.52
N MET A 149 16.55 4.70 6.46
CA MET A 149 16.35 5.32 7.78
C MET A 149 17.67 5.38 8.58
N ILE A 150 18.02 6.55 9.11
CA ILE A 150 19.22 6.73 9.94
C ILE A 150 18.95 6.14 11.33
N MET A 151 19.61 5.01 11.62
CA MET A 151 19.33 4.23 12.82
C MET A 151 19.65 4.94 14.12
N GLU A 152 20.68 5.78 14.15
CA GLU A 152 21.04 6.61 15.31
C GLU A 152 19.95 7.63 15.64
N GLU A 153 19.28 8.19 14.64
CA GLU A 153 18.15 9.11 14.85
C GLU A 153 16.90 8.36 15.33
N LEU A 154 16.64 7.17 14.76
CA LEU A 154 15.58 6.31 15.24
C LEU A 154 15.76 5.94 16.71
N GLU A 155 16.97 5.57 17.11
CA GLU A 155 17.29 5.18 18.49
C GLU A 155 17.04 6.34 19.48
N LYS A 156 17.46 7.55 19.15
CA LYS A 156 17.17 8.77 19.94
C LYS A 156 15.66 9.00 20.11
N ILE A 157 14.89 8.85 19.03
CA ILE A 157 13.43 9.02 19.08
C ILE A 157 12.77 7.98 19.99
N LEU A 158 13.22 6.72 19.92
CA LEU A 158 12.71 5.64 20.77
C LEU A 158 13.09 5.82 22.24
N GLU A 159 14.27 6.37 22.55
CA GLU A 159 14.68 6.68 23.92
C GLU A 159 13.83 7.79 24.54
N ILE A 160 13.54 8.87 23.78
CA ILE A 160 12.64 9.94 24.22
C ILE A 160 11.24 9.38 24.50
N GLY A 161 10.73 8.46 23.67
CA GLY A 161 9.44 7.81 23.87
C GLY A 161 9.37 6.97 25.16
N ARG A 162 10.46 6.33 25.56
CA ARG A 162 10.54 5.54 26.80
C ARG A 162 10.53 6.41 28.07
N ALA A 163 10.94 7.66 27.98
CA ALA A 163 10.95 8.59 29.12
C ALA A 163 9.58 9.19 29.46
N HIS A 164 8.56 8.92 28.64
CA HIS A 164 7.19 9.46 28.77
C HIS A 164 6.11 8.39 28.94
N VAL A 165 6.47 7.15 29.26
CA VAL A 165 5.54 6.07 29.62
C VAL A 165 5.46 5.88 31.13
#